data_361285daac4373dfc2fcda5be9ff7427
#
_entry.id   361285daac4373dfc2fcda5be9ff7427
#
_cell.length_a   1.000
_cell.length_b   1.000
_cell.length_c   1.000
_cell.angle_alpha   90.00
_cell.angle_beta   90.00
_cell.angle_gamma   90.00
#
_symmetry.space_group_name_H-M   'P 1'
#
loop_
_entity.id
_entity.type
_entity.pdbx_description
1 polymer ?
#
loop_
_entity_poly.entity_id
_entity_poly.type
_entity_poly.pdbx_seq_one_letter_code
_entity_poly.pdbx_strand_id
1 'polypeptide(L)'
;ETFRIPEPYIPKVGARIMSLQEPDKKMSKSDPNPNGYILLLDDPDTIRRKLRRAVTDCESTITFDPEKQPGVSNLLSVYCACTGASMEDALAHFEGSNYGVLKNDTAEAVVALLTPIQQEYKRILGDKAYLNDILKTGADRAQAIAGHTLRKVYHKVGFDSIKA
;
A
#
# COMPACT_ATOMS: atom_id res chain seq x y z
N GLU A 1 11.08 -31.86 9.54
CA GLU A 1 10.53 -30.62 8.98
C GLU A 1 11.68 -29.75 8.43
N THR A 2 11.52 -29.22 7.20
CA THR A 2 12.61 -28.44 6.56
C THR A 2 12.22 -26.97 6.44
N PHE A 3 10.96 -26.69 6.13
CA PHE A 3 10.42 -25.35 5.99
C PHE A 3 9.35 -25.11 7.05
N ARG A 4 9.27 -23.85 7.51
CA ARG A 4 8.18 -23.40 8.34
C ARG A 4 7.13 -22.75 7.45
N ILE A 5 5.89 -23.21 7.54
CA ILE A 5 4.76 -22.58 6.82
C ILE A 5 4.43 -21.27 7.53
N PRO A 6 4.46 -20.13 6.83
CA PRO A 6 4.08 -18.84 7.41
C PRO A 6 2.58 -18.76 7.62
N GLU A 7 2.16 -18.09 8.70
CA GLU A 7 0.77 -17.75 8.92
C GLU A 7 0.41 -16.48 8.14
N PRO A 8 -0.81 -16.38 7.56
CA PRO A 8 -1.24 -15.17 6.87
C PRO A 8 -1.51 -14.06 7.90
N TYR A 9 -1.03 -12.86 7.60
CA TYR A 9 -1.40 -11.64 8.33
C TYR A 9 -2.26 -10.77 7.43
N ILE A 10 -3.57 -10.67 7.76
CA ILE A 10 -4.54 -9.88 6.99
C ILE A 10 -5.08 -8.80 7.93
N PRO A 11 -4.71 -7.51 7.72
CA PRO A 11 -5.23 -6.41 8.53
C PRO A 11 -6.73 -6.24 8.31
N LYS A 12 -7.43 -5.76 9.35
CA LYS A 12 -8.89 -5.51 9.29
C LYS A 12 -9.24 -4.31 8.40
N VAL A 13 -8.34 -3.32 8.32
CA VAL A 13 -8.53 -2.09 7.54
C VAL A 13 -7.40 -2.00 6.51
N GLY A 14 -7.70 -1.53 5.31
CA GLY A 14 -6.71 -1.32 4.25
C GLY A 14 -6.15 -2.60 3.62
N ALA A 15 -6.66 -3.80 3.95
CA ALA A 15 -6.19 -5.06 3.39
C ALA A 15 -6.33 -5.13 1.86
N ARG A 16 -7.31 -4.43 1.31
CA ARG A 16 -7.56 -4.36 -0.12
C ARG A 16 -8.05 -2.96 -0.50
N ILE A 17 -7.22 -2.23 -1.21
CA ILE A 17 -7.55 -0.93 -1.80
C ILE A 17 -7.96 -1.16 -3.25
N MET A 18 -9.06 -0.52 -3.67
CA MET A 18 -9.61 -0.67 -5.01
C MET A 18 -9.11 0.45 -5.94
N SER A 19 -9.22 0.23 -7.25
CA SER A 19 -8.88 1.24 -8.25
C SER A 19 -9.73 2.50 -8.08
N LEU A 20 -9.13 3.66 -8.27
CA LEU A 20 -9.83 4.95 -8.21
C LEU A 20 -10.79 5.16 -9.40
N GLN A 21 -10.61 4.42 -10.50
CA GLN A 21 -11.40 4.55 -11.72
C GLN A 21 -12.36 3.38 -11.93
N GLU A 22 -12.02 2.20 -11.43
CA GLU A 22 -12.80 0.97 -11.52
C GLU A 22 -12.88 0.34 -10.12
N PRO A 23 -13.72 0.87 -9.21
CA PRO A 23 -13.71 0.51 -7.79
C PRO A 23 -14.16 -0.93 -7.48
N ASP A 24 -14.60 -1.68 -8.46
CA ASP A 24 -14.81 -3.13 -8.45
C ASP A 24 -13.52 -3.94 -8.63
N LYS A 25 -12.45 -3.31 -9.16
CA LYS A 25 -11.15 -3.92 -9.38
C LYS A 25 -10.13 -3.49 -8.32
N LYS A 26 -9.26 -4.41 -7.91
CA LYS A 26 -8.15 -4.07 -7.02
C LYS A 26 -7.20 -3.06 -7.68
N MET A 27 -6.76 -2.04 -6.93
CA MET A 27 -5.74 -1.09 -7.38
C MET A 27 -4.47 -1.83 -7.84
N SER A 28 -3.98 -1.49 -9.03
CA SER A 28 -2.79 -2.09 -9.61
C SER A 28 -1.92 -1.05 -10.30
N LYS A 29 -0.62 -1.07 -10.00
CA LYS A 29 0.38 -0.24 -10.71
C LYS A 29 0.55 -0.60 -12.20
N SER A 30 -0.01 -1.72 -12.62
CA SER A 30 0.01 -2.20 -14.02
C SER A 30 -1.29 -1.87 -14.76
N ASP A 31 -2.18 -1.09 -14.16
CA ASP A 31 -3.38 -0.60 -14.82
C ASP A 31 -2.98 0.32 -16.00
N PRO A 32 -3.53 0.13 -17.20
CA PRO A 32 -3.27 1.03 -18.33
C PRO A 32 -3.78 2.46 -18.07
N ASN A 33 -4.75 2.65 -17.18
CA ASN A 33 -5.23 3.96 -16.77
C ASN A 33 -4.43 4.49 -15.56
N PRO A 34 -3.52 5.46 -15.77
CA PRO A 34 -2.69 5.99 -14.68
C PRO A 34 -3.47 6.74 -13.59
N ASN A 35 -4.75 7.07 -13.82
CA ASN A 35 -5.62 7.65 -12.80
C ASN A 35 -6.25 6.59 -11.87
N GLY A 36 -6.13 5.31 -12.18
CA GLY A 36 -6.67 4.21 -11.38
C GLY A 36 -5.87 3.90 -10.12
N TYR A 37 -4.64 4.40 -10.00
CA TYR A 37 -3.74 4.08 -8.89
C TYR A 37 -2.88 5.27 -8.45
N ILE A 38 -2.37 5.19 -7.23
CA ILE A 38 -1.41 6.15 -6.67
C ILE A 38 -0.06 5.44 -6.53
N LEU A 39 1.00 6.06 -7.05
CA LEU A 39 2.37 5.63 -6.81
C LEU A 39 2.91 6.29 -5.53
N LEU A 40 3.78 5.60 -4.81
CA LEU A 40 4.44 6.16 -3.62
C LEU A 40 5.24 7.43 -3.91
N LEU A 41 5.70 7.61 -5.17
CA LEU A 41 6.47 8.75 -5.60
C LEU A 41 5.67 9.77 -6.44
N ASP A 42 4.34 9.62 -6.54
CA ASP A 42 3.50 10.66 -7.13
C ASP A 42 3.65 11.96 -6.31
N ASP A 43 3.80 13.07 -6.99
CA ASP A 43 3.83 14.39 -6.33
C ASP A 43 2.44 14.74 -5.73
N PRO A 44 2.40 15.66 -4.74
CA PRO A 44 1.16 16.02 -4.05
C PRO A 44 0.04 16.47 -4.99
N ASP A 45 0.35 17.22 -6.05
CA ASP A 45 -0.67 17.72 -6.97
C ASP A 45 -1.21 16.61 -7.87
N THR A 46 -0.37 15.66 -8.25
CA THR A 46 -0.80 14.45 -8.95
C THR A 46 -1.71 13.60 -8.07
N ILE A 47 -1.39 13.41 -6.78
CA ILE A 47 -2.23 12.68 -5.82
C ILE A 47 -3.61 13.37 -5.70
N ARG A 48 -3.64 14.68 -5.46
CA ARG A 48 -4.87 15.48 -5.37
C ARG A 48 -5.72 15.35 -6.63
N ARG A 49 -5.09 15.48 -7.80
CA ARG A 49 -5.77 15.36 -9.09
C ARG A 49 -6.40 13.97 -9.29
N LYS A 50 -5.68 12.90 -8.97
CA LYS A 50 -6.17 11.52 -9.10
C LYS A 50 -7.36 11.26 -8.17
N LEU A 51 -7.29 11.67 -6.91
CA LEU A 51 -8.37 11.50 -5.95
C LEU A 51 -9.60 12.35 -6.25
N ARG A 52 -9.43 13.59 -6.76
CA ARG A 52 -10.56 14.39 -7.25
C ARG A 52 -11.30 13.72 -8.41
N ARG A 53 -10.59 12.98 -9.26
CA ARG A 53 -11.15 12.25 -10.41
C ARG A 53 -11.59 10.83 -10.07
N ALA A 54 -11.44 10.39 -8.84
CA ALA A 54 -11.90 9.07 -8.42
C ALA A 54 -13.41 8.92 -8.69
N VAL A 55 -13.81 7.76 -9.19
CA VAL A 55 -15.20 7.46 -9.50
C VAL A 55 -15.99 7.34 -8.21
N THR A 56 -17.16 7.99 -8.17
CA THR A 56 -18.16 7.89 -7.11
C THR A 56 -19.54 7.77 -7.78
N ASP A 57 -20.53 7.32 -7.05
CA ASP A 57 -21.92 7.25 -7.52
C ASP A 57 -22.61 8.64 -7.58
N CYS A 58 -23.93 8.67 -7.83
CA CYS A 58 -24.73 9.88 -7.96
C CYS A 58 -25.63 10.13 -6.74
N GLU A 59 -25.54 9.34 -5.66
CA GLU A 59 -26.48 9.41 -4.52
C GLU A 59 -26.22 10.59 -3.57
N SER A 60 -25.06 11.22 -3.65
CA SER A 60 -24.64 12.38 -2.83
C SER A 60 -24.57 12.13 -1.32
N THR A 61 -24.80 10.92 -0.85
CA THR A 61 -24.67 10.52 0.56
C THR A 61 -23.40 9.71 0.77
N ILE A 62 -22.69 9.95 1.89
CA ILE A 62 -21.47 9.23 2.21
C ILE A 62 -21.82 8.11 3.18
N THR A 63 -21.83 6.87 2.67
CA THR A 63 -22.02 5.66 3.47
C THR A 63 -20.99 4.61 3.12
N PHE A 64 -20.76 3.66 4.01
CA PHE A 64 -19.89 2.53 3.73
C PHE A 64 -20.74 1.33 3.29
N ASP A 65 -20.90 1.21 1.98
CA ASP A 65 -21.58 0.09 1.34
C ASP A 65 -20.79 -0.31 0.08
N PRO A 66 -19.91 -1.33 0.17
CA PRO A 66 -19.07 -1.74 -0.95
C PRO A 66 -19.84 -2.26 -2.17
N GLU A 67 -21.11 -2.67 -2.01
CA GLU A 67 -21.94 -3.16 -3.11
C GLU A 67 -22.64 -2.02 -3.86
N LYS A 68 -23.22 -1.07 -3.13
CA LYS A 68 -23.97 0.06 -3.71
C LYS A 68 -23.08 1.26 -4.01
N GLN A 69 -22.11 1.54 -3.13
CA GLN A 69 -21.20 2.69 -3.23
C GLN A 69 -19.73 2.26 -3.21
N PRO A 70 -19.26 1.41 -4.17
CA PRO A 70 -17.90 0.88 -4.14
C PRO A 70 -16.84 1.98 -4.19
N GLY A 71 -17.05 3.05 -4.95
CA GLY A 71 -16.13 4.17 -5.06
C GLY A 71 -16.00 4.98 -3.76
N VAL A 72 -17.13 5.30 -3.12
CA VAL A 72 -17.19 6.01 -1.83
C VAL A 72 -16.57 5.15 -0.72
N SER A 73 -16.97 3.87 -0.65
CA SER A 73 -16.43 2.90 0.30
C SER A 73 -14.92 2.72 0.17
N ASN A 74 -14.39 2.76 -1.07
CA ASN A 74 -12.96 2.72 -1.31
C ASN A 74 -12.26 3.99 -0.79
N LEU A 75 -12.79 5.18 -1.04
CA LEU A 75 -12.23 6.44 -0.53
C LEU A 75 -12.22 6.48 1.00
N LEU A 76 -13.30 6.04 1.65
CA LEU A 76 -13.37 5.89 3.11
C LEU A 76 -12.31 4.91 3.63
N SER A 77 -12.13 3.78 2.94
CA SER A 77 -11.10 2.78 3.30
C SER A 77 -9.68 3.35 3.17
N VAL A 78 -9.41 4.14 2.13
CA VAL A 78 -8.14 4.84 1.95
C VAL A 78 -7.93 5.88 3.06
N TYR A 79 -8.96 6.68 3.36
CA TYR A 79 -8.90 7.67 4.44
C TYR A 79 -8.57 7.03 5.79
N CYS A 80 -9.31 5.98 6.17
CA CYS A 80 -9.06 5.23 7.41
C CYS A 80 -7.65 4.63 7.44
N ALA A 81 -7.19 4.04 6.33
CA ALA A 81 -5.85 3.46 6.25
C ALA A 81 -4.73 4.51 6.40
N CYS A 82 -4.94 5.73 5.92
CA CYS A 82 -3.95 6.81 6.01
C CYS A 82 -3.97 7.52 7.36
N THR A 83 -5.14 7.69 7.97
CA THR A 83 -5.30 8.44 9.23
C THR A 83 -5.24 7.56 10.47
N GLY A 84 -5.49 6.26 10.34
CA GLY A 84 -5.67 5.34 11.45
C GLY A 84 -7.05 5.44 12.13
N ALA A 85 -7.98 6.24 11.57
CA ALA A 85 -9.34 6.37 12.07
C ALA A 85 -10.12 5.07 11.88
N SER A 86 -11.08 4.80 12.76
CA SER A 86 -12.08 3.75 12.54
C SER A 86 -13.05 4.15 11.43
N MET A 87 -13.75 3.18 10.85
CA MET A 87 -14.78 3.48 9.86
C MET A 87 -15.93 4.30 10.44
N GLU A 88 -16.27 4.06 11.70
CA GLU A 88 -17.29 4.79 12.45
C GLU A 88 -16.91 6.28 12.62
N ASP A 89 -15.67 6.54 13.04
CA ASP A 89 -15.15 7.91 13.16
C ASP A 89 -15.09 8.63 11.79
N ALA A 90 -14.71 7.92 10.73
CA ALA A 90 -14.68 8.49 9.40
C ALA A 90 -16.08 8.84 8.89
N LEU A 91 -17.09 7.99 9.11
CA LEU A 91 -18.48 8.28 8.74
C LEU A 91 -19.02 9.47 9.55
N ALA A 92 -18.74 9.57 10.84
CA ALA A 92 -19.10 10.71 11.67
C ALA A 92 -18.44 12.01 11.19
N HIS A 93 -17.15 11.95 10.80
CA HIS A 93 -16.41 13.08 10.27
C HIS A 93 -17.03 13.62 8.96
N PHE A 94 -17.51 12.74 8.10
CA PHE A 94 -18.11 13.11 6.82
C PHE A 94 -19.63 13.25 6.84
N GLU A 95 -20.28 13.17 8.00
CA GLU A 95 -21.73 13.35 8.11
C GLU A 95 -22.15 14.72 7.56
N GLY A 96 -23.13 14.74 6.63
CA GLY A 96 -23.60 15.95 5.96
C GLY A 96 -22.63 16.59 4.95
N SER A 97 -21.46 15.98 4.73
CA SER A 97 -20.50 16.43 3.72
C SER A 97 -20.84 15.92 2.32
N ASN A 98 -20.27 16.57 1.30
CA ASN A 98 -20.37 16.12 -0.08
C ASN A 98 -19.13 15.33 -0.53
N TYR A 99 -19.19 14.66 -1.68
CA TYR A 99 -18.07 13.90 -2.23
C TYR A 99 -16.80 14.73 -2.52
N GLY A 100 -16.96 16.03 -2.74
CA GLY A 100 -15.82 16.94 -2.92
C GLY A 100 -14.99 17.05 -1.66
N VAL A 101 -15.62 17.16 -0.49
CA VAL A 101 -14.96 17.16 0.81
C VAL A 101 -14.28 15.81 1.06
N LEU A 102 -14.99 14.69 0.91
CA LEU A 102 -14.43 13.35 1.07
C LEU A 102 -13.18 13.14 0.20
N LYS A 103 -13.25 13.49 -1.09
CA LYS A 103 -12.12 13.35 -2.03
C LYS A 103 -10.93 14.23 -1.64
N ASN A 104 -11.20 15.45 -1.19
CA ASN A 104 -10.15 16.39 -0.81
C ASN A 104 -9.45 15.96 0.49
N ASP A 105 -10.21 15.61 1.51
CA ASP A 105 -9.65 15.19 2.81
C ASP A 105 -8.90 13.86 2.68
N THR A 106 -9.41 12.93 1.86
CA THR A 106 -8.70 11.70 1.52
C THR A 106 -7.38 12.01 0.80
N ALA A 107 -7.36 13.01 -0.11
CA ALA A 107 -6.15 13.40 -0.80
C ALA A 107 -5.11 14.00 0.17
N GLU A 108 -5.53 14.87 1.07
CA GLU A 108 -4.62 15.44 2.07
C GLU A 108 -4.10 14.38 3.05
N ALA A 109 -4.93 13.41 3.45
CA ALA A 109 -4.49 12.29 4.27
C ALA A 109 -3.41 11.43 3.57
N VAL A 110 -3.60 11.13 2.28
CA VAL A 110 -2.60 10.40 1.47
C VAL A 110 -1.32 11.22 1.32
N VAL A 111 -1.42 12.52 1.02
CA VAL A 111 -0.25 13.41 0.91
C VAL A 111 0.52 13.48 2.24
N ALA A 112 -0.19 13.63 3.35
CA ALA A 112 0.43 13.69 4.67
C ALA A 112 1.18 12.38 5.01
N LEU A 113 0.61 11.23 4.68
CA LEU A 113 1.23 9.91 4.88
C LEU A 113 2.47 9.72 3.99
N LEU A 114 2.40 10.11 2.72
CA LEU A 114 3.47 9.83 1.76
C LEU A 114 4.64 10.84 1.83
N THR A 115 4.39 12.07 2.24
CA THR A 115 5.41 13.12 2.29
C THR A 115 6.67 12.72 3.07
N PRO A 116 6.59 12.23 4.33
CA PRO A 116 7.78 11.83 5.07
C PRO A 116 8.51 10.64 4.42
N ILE A 117 7.77 9.71 3.83
CA ILE A 117 8.34 8.57 3.09
C ILE A 117 9.13 9.05 1.88
N GLN A 118 8.58 9.99 1.12
CA GLN A 118 9.24 10.57 -0.06
C GLN A 118 10.47 11.40 0.31
N GLN A 119 10.43 12.11 1.43
CA GLN A 119 11.59 12.86 1.94
C GLN A 119 12.73 11.91 2.32
N GLU A 120 12.42 10.85 3.06
CA GLU A 120 13.41 9.86 3.46
C GLU A 120 13.97 9.08 2.25
N TYR A 121 13.11 8.71 1.30
CA TYR A 121 13.55 8.12 0.03
C TYR A 121 14.58 9.00 -0.69
N LYS A 122 14.30 10.30 -0.82
CA LYS A 122 15.22 11.25 -1.47
C LYS A 122 16.54 11.39 -0.70
N ARG A 123 16.47 11.42 0.63
CA ARG A 123 17.65 11.47 1.50
C ARG A 123 18.55 10.24 1.27
N ILE A 124 17.98 9.05 1.35
CA ILE A 124 18.73 7.79 1.18
C ILE A 124 19.27 7.68 -0.24
N LEU A 125 18.50 8.01 -1.26
CA LEU A 125 18.93 7.93 -2.66
C LEU A 125 20.10 8.87 -2.97
N GLY A 126 20.21 9.99 -2.25
CA GLY A 126 21.33 10.93 -2.35
C GLY A 126 22.63 10.41 -1.74
N ASP A 127 22.57 9.43 -0.82
CA ASP A 127 23.75 8.82 -0.18
C ASP A 127 23.99 7.41 -0.70
N LYS A 128 24.71 7.33 -1.82
CA LYS A 128 25.02 6.05 -2.47
C LYS A 128 25.91 5.12 -1.62
N ALA A 129 26.78 5.69 -0.77
CA ALA A 129 27.65 4.90 0.09
C ALA A 129 26.82 4.19 1.17
N TYR A 130 25.94 4.94 1.83
CA TYR A 130 25.00 4.40 2.81
C TYR A 130 24.07 3.35 2.20
N LEU A 131 23.48 3.64 1.01
CA LEU A 131 22.61 2.69 0.32
C LEU A 131 23.33 1.37 0.00
N ASN A 132 24.56 1.43 -0.52
CA ASN A 132 25.35 0.23 -0.83
C ASN A 132 25.69 -0.56 0.43
N ASP A 133 26.01 0.09 1.54
CA ASP A 133 26.29 -0.58 2.81
C ASP A 133 25.07 -1.33 3.35
N ILE A 134 23.90 -0.69 3.34
CA ILE A 134 22.64 -1.32 3.72
C ILE A 134 22.31 -2.53 2.83
N LEU A 135 22.45 -2.39 1.51
CA LEU A 135 22.20 -3.49 0.57
C LEU A 135 23.15 -4.66 0.81
N LYS A 136 24.45 -4.39 1.02
CA LYS A 136 25.44 -5.42 1.30
C LYS A 136 25.15 -6.13 2.62
N THR A 137 24.96 -5.37 3.70
CA THR A 137 24.66 -5.92 5.02
C THR A 137 23.35 -6.75 5.00
N GLY A 138 22.32 -6.26 4.28
CA GLY A 138 21.07 -6.99 4.10
C GLY A 138 21.25 -8.29 3.32
N ALA A 139 22.04 -8.26 2.24
CA ALA A 139 22.34 -9.45 1.45
C ALA A 139 23.12 -10.51 2.25
N ASP A 140 24.15 -10.09 2.99
CA ASP A 140 24.94 -10.98 3.84
C ASP A 140 24.08 -11.66 4.91
N ARG A 141 23.19 -10.90 5.55
CA ARG A 141 22.23 -11.42 6.55
C ARG A 141 21.25 -12.41 5.93
N ALA A 142 20.67 -12.07 4.79
CA ALA A 142 19.72 -12.94 4.08
C ALA A 142 20.41 -14.24 3.62
N GLN A 143 21.62 -14.14 3.09
CA GLN A 143 22.41 -15.29 2.66
C GLN A 143 22.76 -16.21 3.84
N ALA A 144 23.13 -15.68 4.99
CA ALA A 144 23.44 -16.47 6.19
C ALA A 144 22.20 -17.31 6.62
N ILE A 145 21.01 -16.69 6.66
CA ILE A 145 19.77 -17.36 7.05
C ILE A 145 19.35 -18.39 5.99
N ALA A 146 19.30 -18.00 4.72
CA ALA A 146 18.89 -18.86 3.62
C ALA A 146 19.87 -20.03 3.42
N GLY A 147 21.17 -19.79 3.53
CA GLY A 147 22.22 -20.80 3.40
C GLY A 147 22.11 -21.92 4.42
N HIS A 148 21.67 -21.60 5.65
CA HIS A 148 21.41 -22.63 6.66
C HIS A 148 20.28 -23.58 6.23
N THR A 149 19.17 -23.03 5.74
CA THR A 149 18.04 -23.82 5.25
C THR A 149 18.40 -24.60 3.98
N LEU A 150 19.13 -23.97 3.05
CA LEU A 150 19.56 -24.60 1.80
C LEU A 150 20.47 -25.82 2.05
N ARG A 151 21.40 -25.74 2.99
CA ARG A 151 22.23 -26.90 3.38
C ARG A 151 21.38 -28.07 3.90
N LYS A 152 20.34 -27.79 4.70
CA LYS A 152 19.41 -28.83 5.14
C LYS A 152 18.65 -29.47 3.99
N VAL A 153 18.24 -28.67 2.99
CA VAL A 153 17.58 -29.16 1.78
C VAL A 153 18.50 -30.09 1.01
N TYR A 154 19.73 -29.67 0.70
CA TYR A 154 20.71 -30.45 -0.04
C TYR A 154 21.00 -31.78 0.65
N HIS A 155 21.21 -31.78 1.95
CA HIS A 155 21.41 -33.01 2.72
C HIS A 155 20.21 -33.96 2.62
N LYS A 156 18.98 -33.43 2.71
CA LYS A 156 17.77 -34.26 2.66
C LYS A 156 17.45 -34.85 1.28
N VAL A 157 17.83 -34.17 0.20
CA VAL A 157 17.62 -34.66 -1.18
C VAL A 157 18.83 -35.41 -1.71
N GLY A 158 19.87 -35.60 -0.90
CA GLY A 158 21.06 -36.37 -1.27
C GLY A 158 22.01 -35.64 -2.22
N PHE A 159 21.96 -34.33 -2.30
CA PHE A 159 22.98 -33.55 -3.04
C PHE A 159 24.22 -33.41 -2.19
N ASP A 160 25.39 -33.63 -2.82
CA ASP A 160 26.65 -33.36 -2.17
C ASP A 160 26.79 -31.88 -1.83
N SER A 161 27.32 -31.58 -0.65
CA SER A 161 27.64 -30.21 -0.28
C SER A 161 28.72 -29.67 -1.22
N ILE A 162 28.37 -28.73 -2.08
CA ILE A 162 29.34 -27.95 -2.82
C ILE A 162 30.18 -27.23 -1.77
N LYS A 163 31.44 -27.71 -1.58
CA LYS A 163 32.41 -26.98 -0.77
C LYS A 163 32.72 -25.69 -1.55
N ALA A 164 32.24 -24.56 -1.03
CA ALA A 164 32.66 -23.23 -1.51
C ALA A 164 34.08 -22.94 -1.06
#